data_5eef9fa2362751317b4cd3adb63e08d9
#
_entry.id   5eef9fa2362751317b4cd3adb63e08d9
#
_cell.length_a   1.000
_cell.length_b   1.000
_cell.length_c   1.000
_cell.angle_alpha   90.00
_cell.angle_beta   90.00
_cell.angle_gamma   90.00
#
_symmetry.space_group_name_H-M   'P 1'
#
loop_
_entity.id
_entity.type
_entity.pdbx_description
1 polymer ?
#
loop_
_entity_poly.entity_id
_entity_poly.type
_entity_poly.pdbx_seq_one_letter_code
_entity_poly.pdbx_strand_id
1 'polypeptide(L)'
;GAQAVRWVSDGGTEFEMDKSDRAERGTTVTLYISEDSKEFLEAYKVREILVKYFSFLPYELYFEDANEKKEKKEKEDEKPEEPKPINDTNPLWLKNPKDCTDEEYKDFYRKVFFDFNEPLFWIHLNMDYPFNLKGILYFPKLKHEFDTMEGQIKLFYNQVFVADNIKEVIPEFL
;
A
#
# COMPACT_ATOMS: atom_id res chain seq x y z
N GLY A 1 -16.71 -27.56 9.04
CA GLY A 1 -16.54 -26.11 9.07
C GLY A 1 -17.87 -25.43 9.36
N ALA A 2 -17.83 -24.13 9.75
CA ALA A 2 -19.05 -23.36 9.94
C ALA A 2 -19.72 -23.10 8.58
N GLN A 3 -21.06 -23.00 8.58
CA GLN A 3 -21.81 -22.67 7.38
C GLN A 3 -21.51 -21.21 6.97
N ALA A 4 -21.39 -20.96 5.67
CA ALA A 4 -21.23 -19.62 5.14
C ALA A 4 -22.53 -18.80 5.36
N VAL A 5 -22.34 -17.52 5.66
CA VAL A 5 -23.40 -16.56 5.96
C VAL A 5 -23.29 -15.38 5.01
N ARG A 6 -24.43 -14.87 4.53
CA ARG A 6 -24.57 -13.62 3.81
C ARG A 6 -25.17 -12.58 4.74
N TRP A 7 -24.49 -11.45 4.85
CA TRP A 7 -24.94 -10.29 5.62
C TRP A 7 -25.16 -9.09 4.68
N VAL A 8 -26.26 -8.39 4.82
CA VAL A 8 -26.62 -7.25 3.99
C VAL A 8 -27.10 -6.10 4.88
N SER A 9 -26.62 -4.90 4.64
CA SER A 9 -27.06 -3.66 5.30
C SER A 9 -26.99 -2.50 4.33
N ASP A 10 -27.84 -1.52 4.50
CA ASP A 10 -27.81 -0.25 3.78
C ASP A 10 -26.92 0.81 4.45
N GLY A 11 -26.22 0.43 5.55
CA GLY A 11 -25.41 1.33 6.37
C GLY A 11 -26.17 1.93 7.57
N GLY A 12 -27.45 1.62 7.73
CA GLY A 12 -28.23 1.97 8.91
C GLY A 12 -28.01 1.03 10.10
N THR A 13 -28.98 1.03 11.02
CA THR A 13 -28.95 0.17 12.21
C THR A 13 -29.49 -1.24 11.97
N GLU A 14 -30.14 -1.45 10.84
CA GLU A 14 -30.75 -2.73 10.47
C GLU A 14 -29.86 -3.51 9.50
N PHE A 15 -29.92 -4.82 9.59
CA PHE A 15 -29.25 -5.74 8.70
C PHE A 15 -30.04 -7.01 8.49
N GLU A 16 -29.84 -7.64 7.36
CA GLU A 16 -30.38 -8.96 7.05
C GLU A 16 -29.24 -9.99 7.10
N MET A 17 -29.54 -11.19 7.61
CA MET A 17 -28.55 -12.27 7.69
C MET A 17 -29.16 -13.59 7.27
N ASP A 18 -28.60 -14.17 6.19
CA ASP A 18 -29.06 -15.41 5.58
C ASP A 18 -27.92 -16.43 5.43
N LYS A 19 -28.29 -17.66 5.14
CA LYS A 19 -27.32 -18.70 4.73
C LYS A 19 -26.77 -18.37 3.35
N SER A 20 -25.49 -18.67 3.14
CA SER A 20 -24.82 -18.53 1.85
C SER A 20 -24.38 -19.87 1.31
N ASP A 21 -24.40 -20.01 -0.02
CA ASP A 21 -23.94 -21.19 -0.74
C ASP A 21 -22.43 -21.21 -1.02
N ARG A 22 -21.67 -20.27 -0.42
CA ARG A 22 -20.22 -20.21 -0.60
C ARG A 22 -19.57 -21.49 -0.08
N ALA A 23 -18.89 -22.22 -0.95
CA ALA A 23 -18.19 -23.46 -0.62
C ALA A 23 -16.76 -23.21 -0.13
N GLU A 24 -16.10 -22.15 -0.60
CA GLU A 24 -14.71 -21.86 -0.30
C GLU A 24 -14.53 -20.99 0.94
N ARG A 25 -13.43 -21.21 1.66
CA ARG A 25 -13.05 -20.37 2.78
C ARG A 25 -12.66 -18.97 2.30
N GLY A 26 -13.18 -17.96 2.97
CA GLY A 26 -12.85 -16.56 2.69
C GLY A 26 -14.04 -15.65 2.95
N THR A 27 -13.84 -14.36 2.75
CA THR A 27 -14.85 -13.31 2.89
C THR A 27 -14.95 -12.51 1.60
N THR A 28 -16.18 -12.22 1.17
CA THR A 28 -16.44 -11.29 0.08
C THR A 28 -17.16 -10.07 0.66
N VAL A 29 -16.66 -8.89 0.40
CA VAL A 29 -17.31 -7.62 0.75
C VAL A 29 -17.71 -6.92 -0.55
N THR A 30 -19.00 -6.64 -0.70
CA THR A 30 -19.53 -5.91 -1.87
C THR A 30 -20.04 -4.56 -1.39
N LEU A 31 -19.53 -3.48 -1.96
CA LEU A 31 -19.97 -2.12 -1.69
C LEU A 31 -20.75 -1.59 -2.89
N TYR A 32 -21.99 -1.17 -2.63
CA TYR A 32 -22.83 -0.48 -3.61
C TYR A 32 -22.60 1.02 -3.46
N ILE A 33 -22.00 1.62 -4.49
CA ILE A 33 -21.55 3.01 -4.42
C ILE A 33 -22.70 3.96 -4.76
N SER A 34 -22.91 4.97 -3.90
CA SER A 34 -23.89 6.03 -4.10
C SER A 34 -23.49 7.00 -5.22
N GLU A 35 -24.47 7.77 -5.72
CA GLU A 35 -24.22 8.78 -6.76
C GLU A 35 -23.12 9.78 -6.39
N ASP A 36 -23.06 10.20 -5.14
CA ASP A 36 -22.08 11.18 -4.61
C ASP A 36 -20.65 10.63 -4.54
N SER A 37 -20.50 9.31 -4.65
CA SER A 37 -19.22 8.61 -4.47
C SER A 37 -18.78 7.85 -5.74
N LYS A 38 -19.34 8.19 -6.90
CA LYS A 38 -19.05 7.51 -8.18
C LYS A 38 -17.57 7.55 -8.59
N GLU A 39 -16.80 8.50 -8.07
CA GLU A 39 -15.36 8.55 -8.32
C GLU A 39 -14.63 7.25 -7.90
N PHE A 40 -15.16 6.53 -6.91
CA PHE A 40 -14.61 5.25 -6.46
C PHE A 40 -14.99 4.06 -7.37
N LEU A 41 -15.73 4.28 -8.45
CA LEU A 41 -15.94 3.30 -9.52
C LEU A 41 -14.84 3.36 -10.58
N GLU A 42 -14.02 4.43 -10.56
CA GLU A 42 -12.91 4.59 -11.49
C GLU A 42 -11.70 3.74 -11.03
N ALA A 43 -11.24 2.85 -11.91
CA ALA A 43 -10.17 1.90 -11.60
C ALA A 43 -8.88 2.59 -11.14
N TYR A 44 -8.51 3.71 -11.77
CA TYR A 44 -7.31 4.48 -11.39
C TYR A 44 -7.41 5.03 -9.96
N LYS A 45 -8.61 5.51 -9.55
CA LYS A 45 -8.84 6.07 -8.22
C LYS A 45 -8.72 5.01 -7.13
N VAL A 46 -9.32 3.85 -7.37
CA VAL A 46 -9.21 2.71 -6.45
C VAL A 46 -7.75 2.24 -6.34
N ARG A 47 -7.06 2.13 -7.47
CA ARG A 47 -5.64 1.74 -7.49
C ARG A 47 -4.75 2.74 -6.74
N GLU A 48 -4.98 4.05 -6.92
CA GLU A 48 -4.28 5.10 -6.17
C GLU A 48 -4.42 4.91 -4.65
N ILE A 49 -5.66 4.67 -4.18
CA ILE A 49 -5.95 4.44 -2.77
C ILE A 49 -5.27 3.17 -2.27
N LEU A 50 -5.37 2.06 -3.02
CA LEU A 50 -4.74 0.80 -2.64
C LEU A 50 -3.23 0.93 -2.54
N VAL A 51 -2.59 1.60 -3.49
CA VAL A 51 -1.15 1.87 -3.47
C VAL A 51 -0.79 2.79 -2.31
N LYS A 52 -1.55 3.86 -2.06
CA LYS A 52 -1.26 4.79 -0.97
C LYS A 52 -1.25 4.11 0.40
N TYR A 53 -2.29 3.33 0.70
CA TYR A 53 -2.49 2.78 2.04
C TYR A 53 -1.90 1.39 2.24
N PHE A 54 -1.80 0.58 1.19
CA PHE A 54 -1.53 -0.86 1.30
C PHE A 54 -0.30 -1.32 0.51
N SER A 55 0.56 -0.38 0.06
CA SER A 55 1.80 -0.73 -0.69
C SER A 55 2.68 -1.75 0.01
N PHE A 56 2.60 -1.86 1.31
CA PHE A 56 3.45 -2.73 2.12
C PHE A 56 2.67 -3.72 2.99
N LEU A 57 1.38 -3.94 2.68
CA LEU A 57 0.56 -4.93 3.39
C LEU A 57 1.27 -6.30 3.38
N PRO A 58 1.31 -7.06 4.51
CA PRO A 58 2.01 -8.34 4.58
C PRO A 58 1.30 -9.49 3.86
N TYR A 59 0.24 -9.19 3.13
CA TYR A 59 -0.53 -10.11 2.30
C TYR A 59 -0.59 -9.58 0.88
N GLU A 60 -0.47 -10.46 -0.10
CA GLU A 60 -0.56 -10.09 -1.51
C GLU A 60 -1.93 -9.49 -1.83
N LEU A 61 -1.91 -8.32 -2.47
CA LEU A 61 -3.08 -7.59 -2.88
C LEU A 61 -3.15 -7.58 -4.41
N TYR A 62 -4.24 -8.08 -4.95
CA TYR A 62 -4.51 -8.10 -6.38
C TYR A 62 -5.65 -7.15 -6.70
N PHE A 63 -5.53 -6.44 -7.81
CA PHE A 63 -6.56 -5.53 -8.30
C PHE A 63 -6.94 -5.90 -9.73
N GLU A 64 -8.23 -6.06 -9.97
CA GLU A 64 -8.78 -6.36 -11.28
C GLU A 64 -9.96 -5.43 -11.57
N ASP A 65 -9.97 -4.84 -12.77
CA ASP A 65 -11.14 -4.14 -13.32
C ASP A 65 -11.99 -5.12 -14.12
N ALA A 66 -13.25 -5.28 -13.71
CA ALA A 66 -14.19 -6.16 -14.39
C ALA A 66 -14.52 -5.69 -15.82
N ASN A 67 -14.38 -4.39 -16.11
CA ASN A 67 -14.64 -3.83 -17.43
C ASN A 67 -13.49 -4.12 -18.39
N GLU A 68 -12.22 -3.96 -17.95
CA GLU A 68 -11.05 -4.32 -18.76
C GLU A 68 -11.02 -5.80 -19.14
N LYS A 69 -11.47 -6.68 -18.24
CA LYS A 69 -11.54 -8.11 -18.53
C LYS A 69 -12.50 -8.45 -19.67
N LYS A 70 -13.57 -7.68 -19.87
CA LYS A 70 -14.51 -7.88 -20.98
C LYS A 70 -13.87 -7.52 -22.33
N GLU A 71 -13.13 -6.39 -22.35
CA GLU A 71 -12.46 -5.94 -23.57
C GLU A 71 -11.28 -6.83 -23.99
N LYS A 72 -10.52 -7.38 -23.02
CA LYS A 72 -9.40 -8.30 -23.29
C LYS A 72 -9.86 -9.68 -23.76
N LYS A 73 -11.05 -10.15 -23.36
CA LYS A 73 -11.63 -11.42 -23.83
C LYS A 73 -12.08 -11.36 -25.29
N GLU A 74 -12.29 -10.17 -25.84
CA GLU A 74 -12.65 -9.97 -27.24
C GLU A 74 -11.40 -9.91 -28.16
N LYS A 75 -10.20 -9.80 -27.60
CA LYS A 75 -8.93 -9.84 -28.35
C LYS A 75 -8.18 -11.13 -28.05
N GLU A 76 -8.48 -12.16 -28.81
CA GLU A 76 -8.11 -13.58 -28.58
C GLU A 76 -6.60 -13.94 -28.73
N ASP A 77 -5.65 -13.02 -28.84
CA ASP A 77 -4.26 -13.35 -29.19
C ASP A 77 -3.17 -13.06 -28.14
N GLU A 78 -3.50 -12.63 -26.92
CA GLU A 78 -2.51 -12.45 -25.88
C GLU A 78 -2.65 -13.52 -24.78
N LYS A 79 -1.54 -14.25 -24.51
CA LYS A 79 -1.48 -15.13 -23.34
C LYS A 79 -1.86 -14.33 -22.09
N PRO A 80 -2.79 -14.84 -21.26
CA PRO A 80 -3.14 -14.16 -20.03
C PRO A 80 -1.89 -14.03 -19.15
N GLU A 81 -1.43 -12.80 -18.93
CA GLU A 81 -0.39 -12.55 -17.92
C GLU A 81 -0.94 -12.97 -16.56
N GLU A 82 -0.14 -13.71 -15.81
CA GLU A 82 -0.49 -14.04 -14.43
C GLU A 82 -0.65 -12.73 -13.63
N PRO A 83 -1.73 -12.58 -12.85
CA PRO A 83 -1.95 -11.39 -12.06
C PRO A 83 -0.78 -11.19 -11.08
N LYS A 84 -0.17 -10.02 -11.12
CA LYS A 84 0.90 -9.65 -10.20
C LYS A 84 0.31 -8.87 -9.02
N PRO A 85 0.79 -9.11 -7.79
CA PRO A 85 0.37 -8.29 -6.65
C PRO A 85 0.79 -6.85 -6.85
N ILE A 86 -0.03 -5.91 -6.39
CA ILE A 86 0.23 -4.46 -6.50
C ILE A 86 1.05 -3.91 -5.33
N ASN A 87 1.26 -4.73 -4.31
CA ASN A 87 1.98 -4.37 -3.09
C ASN A 87 3.25 -5.22 -2.92
N ASP A 88 4.09 -4.78 -1.98
CA ASP A 88 5.32 -5.44 -1.58
C ASP A 88 5.16 -5.97 -0.16
N THR A 89 5.06 -7.28 -0.03
CA THR A 89 4.82 -7.94 1.27
C THR A 89 6.05 -7.97 2.18
N ASN A 90 7.24 -7.70 1.63
CA ASN A 90 8.51 -7.74 2.35
C ASN A 90 9.31 -6.46 2.12
N PRO A 91 8.85 -5.31 2.62
CA PRO A 91 9.53 -4.04 2.42
C PRO A 91 10.96 -4.06 2.98
N LEU A 92 11.84 -3.26 2.36
CA LEU A 92 13.28 -3.27 2.65
C LEU A 92 13.59 -3.03 4.12
N TRP A 93 12.82 -2.22 4.83
CA TRP A 93 13.05 -1.93 6.26
C TRP A 93 12.84 -3.13 7.19
N LEU A 94 12.26 -4.24 6.73
CA LEU A 94 12.12 -5.47 7.50
C LEU A 94 13.33 -6.38 7.36
N LYS A 95 14.16 -6.19 6.32
CA LYS A 95 15.39 -6.94 6.14
C LYS A 95 16.43 -6.54 7.20
N ASN A 96 17.37 -7.46 7.46
CA ASN A 96 18.53 -7.09 8.24
C ASN A 96 19.41 -6.12 7.41
N PRO A 97 19.88 -4.99 7.97
CA PRO A 97 20.75 -4.05 7.26
C PRO A 97 21.99 -4.68 6.62
N LYS A 98 22.51 -5.74 7.22
CA LYS A 98 23.69 -6.46 6.70
C LYS A 98 23.43 -7.23 5.42
N ASP A 99 22.17 -7.55 5.16
CA ASP A 99 21.73 -8.33 4.00
C ASP A 99 21.18 -7.43 2.88
N CYS A 100 21.25 -6.11 3.05
CA CYS A 100 20.79 -5.12 2.09
C CYS A 100 21.97 -4.55 1.29
N THR A 101 21.77 -4.35 0.01
CA THR A 101 22.74 -3.70 -0.88
C THR A 101 22.41 -2.23 -1.09
N ASP A 102 23.38 -1.41 -1.48
CA ASP A 102 23.20 0.00 -1.79
C ASP A 102 22.18 0.21 -2.91
N GLU A 103 22.16 -0.67 -3.90
CA GLU A 103 21.18 -0.62 -4.99
C GLU A 103 19.74 -0.84 -4.50
N GLU A 104 19.53 -1.80 -3.58
CA GLU A 104 18.21 -2.01 -2.97
C GLU A 104 17.72 -0.77 -2.21
N TYR A 105 18.61 -0.06 -1.50
CA TYR A 105 18.25 1.20 -0.82
C TYR A 105 17.89 2.30 -1.81
N LYS A 106 18.62 2.45 -2.90
CA LYS A 106 18.35 3.46 -3.93
C LYS A 106 17.05 3.16 -4.67
N ASP A 107 16.80 1.90 -5.02
CA ASP A 107 15.56 1.46 -5.67
C ASP A 107 14.35 1.67 -4.76
N PHE A 108 14.51 1.35 -3.48
CA PHE A 108 13.47 1.57 -2.50
C PHE A 108 13.15 3.06 -2.32
N TYR A 109 14.18 3.92 -2.29
CA TYR A 109 14.01 5.37 -2.24
C TYR A 109 13.22 5.88 -3.45
N ARG A 110 13.63 5.50 -4.66
CA ARG A 110 12.93 5.86 -5.90
C ARG A 110 11.47 5.42 -5.90
N LYS A 111 11.21 4.21 -5.43
CA LYS A 111 9.86 3.63 -5.35
C LYS A 111 8.95 4.37 -4.37
N VAL A 112 9.47 4.77 -3.20
CA VAL A 112 8.66 5.35 -2.12
C VAL A 112 8.45 6.85 -2.28
N PHE A 113 9.49 7.57 -2.71
CA PHE A 113 9.49 9.03 -2.79
C PHE A 113 9.31 9.57 -4.21
N PHE A 114 9.32 8.70 -5.22
CA PHE A 114 9.26 9.08 -6.63
C PHE A 114 10.34 10.08 -7.04
N ASP A 115 11.47 10.08 -6.32
CA ASP A 115 12.63 10.91 -6.64
C ASP A 115 13.70 10.06 -7.34
N PHE A 116 14.07 10.48 -8.54
CA PHE A 116 15.08 9.79 -9.36
C PHE A 116 16.51 10.22 -9.04
N ASN A 117 16.70 11.23 -8.19
CA ASN A 117 18.02 11.58 -7.70
C ASN A 117 18.44 10.60 -6.61
N GLU A 118 19.70 10.24 -6.61
CA GLU A 118 20.22 9.38 -5.55
C GLU A 118 20.31 10.16 -4.23
N PRO A 119 19.90 9.55 -3.09
CA PRO A 119 20.13 10.15 -1.79
C PRO A 119 21.63 10.27 -1.49
N LEU A 120 22.00 11.19 -0.63
CA LEU A 120 23.39 11.35 -0.15
C LEU A 120 23.84 10.13 0.67
N PHE A 121 22.97 9.72 1.59
CA PHE A 121 23.13 8.55 2.44
C PHE A 121 21.78 8.18 3.06
N TRP A 122 21.77 7.06 3.77
CA TRP A 122 20.60 6.58 4.49
C TRP A 122 21.01 5.95 5.82
N ILE A 123 20.04 5.87 6.73
CA ILE A 123 20.19 5.20 8.02
C ILE A 123 19.07 4.16 8.12
N HIS A 124 19.43 2.89 8.21
CA HIS A 124 18.49 1.82 8.44
C HIS A 124 18.26 1.64 9.94
N LEU A 125 17.06 1.97 10.40
CA LEU A 125 16.66 1.90 11.80
C LEU A 125 16.08 0.53 12.12
N ASN A 126 16.59 -0.08 13.19
CA ASN A 126 16.02 -1.29 13.76
C ASN A 126 16.19 -1.19 15.28
N MET A 127 15.27 -0.50 15.92
CA MET A 127 15.30 -0.22 17.36
C MET A 127 14.18 -0.98 18.06
N ASP A 128 14.53 -1.68 19.12
CA ASP A 128 13.58 -2.43 19.95
C ASP A 128 13.23 -1.71 21.26
N TYR A 129 14.00 -0.68 21.62
CA TYR A 129 13.83 0.09 22.85
C TYR A 129 14.22 1.57 22.62
N PRO A 130 13.49 2.56 23.17
CA PRO A 130 12.28 2.44 24.02
C PRO A 130 11.02 2.11 23.22
N PHE A 131 11.07 2.22 21.90
CA PHE A 131 9.97 1.91 20.97
C PHE A 131 10.45 0.88 19.96
N ASN A 132 9.58 -0.02 19.58
CA ASN A 132 9.83 -0.88 18.44
C ASN A 132 9.67 -0.04 17.16
N LEU A 133 10.77 0.45 16.62
CA LEU A 133 10.81 1.28 15.43
C LEU A 133 11.72 0.65 14.37
N LYS A 134 11.15 0.36 13.22
CA LYS A 134 11.86 -0.11 12.03
C LYS A 134 11.60 0.86 10.90
N GLY A 135 12.63 1.19 10.14
CA GLY A 135 12.48 2.14 9.04
C GLY A 135 13.79 2.48 8.38
N ILE A 136 13.72 3.32 7.36
CA ILE A 136 14.90 3.83 6.67
C ILE A 136 14.74 5.36 6.57
N LEU A 137 15.71 6.09 7.11
CA LEU A 137 15.83 7.52 6.93
C LEU A 137 16.72 7.78 5.74
N TYR A 138 16.22 8.55 4.78
CA TYR A 138 16.97 8.99 3.61
C TYR A 138 17.28 10.47 3.71
N PHE A 139 18.49 10.83 3.32
CA PHE A 139 18.96 12.21 3.24
C PHE A 139 19.15 12.57 1.76
N PRO A 140 18.21 13.31 1.15
CA PRO A 140 18.28 13.65 -0.26
C PRO A 140 19.37 14.70 -0.53
N LYS A 141 19.81 14.77 -1.77
CA LYS A 141 20.68 15.87 -2.23
C LYS A 141 19.86 17.13 -2.42
N LEU A 142 20.25 18.21 -1.78
CA LEU A 142 19.69 19.53 -2.05
C LEU A 142 20.07 19.96 -3.47
N LYS A 143 19.11 20.43 -4.25
CA LYS A 143 19.33 20.90 -5.63
C LYS A 143 19.84 22.33 -5.65
N HIS A 144 19.43 23.15 -4.68
CA HIS A 144 19.82 24.55 -4.53
C HIS A 144 20.09 24.91 -3.06
N GLU A 145 20.96 25.89 -2.82
CA GLU A 145 21.32 26.36 -1.48
C GLU A 145 20.15 26.93 -0.67
N PHE A 146 19.04 27.25 -1.36
CA PHE A 146 17.81 27.81 -0.76
C PHE A 146 16.66 26.81 -0.68
N ASP A 147 16.88 25.54 -1.04
CA ASP A 147 15.85 24.51 -0.90
C ASP A 147 15.67 24.20 0.59
N THR A 148 14.64 24.79 1.20
CA THR A 148 14.15 24.34 2.49
C THR A 148 13.37 23.04 2.27
N MET A 149 14.03 21.92 2.44
CA MET A 149 13.32 20.64 2.42
C MET A 149 12.58 20.46 3.73
N GLU A 150 11.25 20.58 3.68
CA GLU A 150 10.45 20.00 4.73
C GLU A 150 10.60 18.49 4.63
N GLY A 151 11.14 17.87 5.67
CA GLY A 151 11.31 16.43 5.71
C GLY A 151 9.96 15.72 5.53
N GLN A 152 9.90 14.75 4.63
CA GLN A 152 8.70 13.92 4.43
C GLN A 152 8.85 12.64 5.24
N ILE A 153 8.02 12.49 6.26
CA ILE A 153 7.97 11.27 7.07
C ILE A 153 6.71 10.50 6.67
N LYS A 154 6.90 9.28 6.20
CA LYS A 154 5.79 8.34 5.95
C LYS A 154 5.75 7.31 7.07
N LEU A 155 4.69 7.32 7.86
CA LEU A 155 4.48 6.39 8.96
C LEU A 155 3.60 5.23 8.55
N PHE A 156 4.07 4.02 8.86
CA PHE A 156 3.31 2.78 8.67
C PHE A 156 3.12 2.09 10.03
N TYR A 157 1.93 1.59 10.27
CA TYR A 157 1.62 0.74 11.42
C TYR A 157 1.13 -0.62 10.90
N ASN A 158 1.78 -1.71 11.32
CA ASN A 158 1.53 -3.05 10.77
C ASN A 158 1.57 -3.08 9.23
N GLN A 159 2.53 -2.34 8.64
CA GLN A 159 2.72 -2.22 7.19
C GLN A 159 1.56 -1.53 6.43
N VAL A 160 0.63 -0.90 7.14
CA VAL A 160 -0.42 -0.04 6.57
C VAL A 160 -0.03 1.41 6.77
N PHE A 161 -0.14 2.23 5.71
CA PHE A 161 0.12 3.66 5.81
C PHE A 161 -0.88 4.33 6.76
N VAL A 162 -0.37 5.13 7.68
CA VAL A 162 -1.19 5.83 8.69
C VAL A 162 -1.22 7.32 8.42
N ALA A 163 -0.04 7.92 8.25
CA ALA A 163 0.07 9.36 8.05
C ALA A 163 1.42 9.74 7.45
N ASP A 164 1.50 10.94 6.90
CA ASP A 164 2.72 11.61 6.48
C ASP A 164 2.97 12.88 7.30
N ASN A 165 4.19 13.40 7.22
CA ASN A 165 4.62 14.65 7.86
C ASN A 165 4.40 14.71 9.38
N ILE A 166 4.59 13.59 10.09
CA ILE A 166 4.50 13.55 11.55
C ILE A 166 5.83 14.03 12.14
N LYS A 167 5.83 15.23 12.71
CA LYS A 167 7.03 15.87 13.30
C LYS A 167 7.46 15.24 14.63
N GLU A 168 6.55 14.57 15.33
CA GLU A 168 6.78 14.02 16.66
C GLU A 168 7.62 12.74 16.68
N VAL A 169 7.78 12.08 15.54
CA VAL A 169 8.51 10.80 15.45
C VAL A 169 10.02 11.01 15.35
N ILE A 170 10.43 12.10 14.73
CA ILE A 170 11.85 12.45 14.56
C ILE A 170 12.07 13.87 15.04
N PRO A 171 13.08 14.12 15.88
CA PRO A 171 13.42 15.47 16.32
C PRO A 171 13.70 16.41 15.14
N GLU A 172 13.22 17.66 15.20
CA GLU A 172 13.37 18.66 14.13
C GLU A 172 14.82 19.03 13.79
N PHE A 173 15.79 18.64 14.62
CA PHE A 173 17.21 18.92 14.39
C PHE A 173 17.93 17.82 13.57
N LEU A 174 17.24 16.75 13.19
CA LEU A 174 17.72 15.71 12.29
C LEU A 174 17.25 15.95 10.86
#